data_605d5df6f467c7ef7e0af8d55bfc32d0
#
_entry.id   605d5df6f467c7ef7e0af8d55bfc32d0
#
_cell.length_a   1.000
_cell.length_b   1.000
_cell.length_c   1.000
_cell.angle_alpha   90.00
_cell.angle_beta   90.00
_cell.angle_gamma   90.00
#
_symmetry.space_group_name_H-M   'P 1'
#
loop_
_entity.id
_entity.type
_entity.pdbx_description
1 polymer ?
#
loop_
_entity_poly.entity_id
_entity_poly.type
_entity_poly.pdbx_seq_one_letter_code
_entity_poly.pdbx_strand_id
1 'polypeptide(L)'
;MTDVAVGGGHDVLVAAVDWGGTWIRAAAVSGGRIVRKDRRAKPPGLAEQYATVADLVLRTTAQLAQAPAAVGVGLAGVVQEGIVGTALNLGFTDGTDVAAALRPHLPLPVHLLNDAQATALGVAARWPHGTTAVLTMGTGIGGAVIRDGSLDPGLGGAGDFGHVVIDVDGPRCPCGGTGCLERLVSGRGLADAANALAGDGSSPVLAARAGSGRVLHAGDLQDAAGSGDQRAADVLDRAALALSAGLRTIVATHDPHRIVLAGAALAPDTWFGRAVRTHWDRTRPRWARTELHHVPEDEDAALRGAASYALDKLAAGRPGS
;
A
#
# COMPACT_ATOMS: atom_id res chain seq x y z
N MET A 1 -18.86 -2.17 -17.75
CA MET A 1 -19.45 -1.94 -16.41
C MET A 1 -20.47 -3.04 -16.19
N THR A 2 -20.09 -4.10 -15.55
CA THR A 2 -20.99 -5.20 -15.17
C THR A 2 -20.90 -5.36 -13.67
N ASP A 3 -21.99 -5.01 -12.99
CA ASP A 3 -22.22 -5.26 -11.57
C ASP A 3 -22.15 -6.79 -11.33
N VAL A 4 -21.11 -7.24 -10.64
CA VAL A 4 -21.08 -8.61 -10.11
C VAL A 4 -21.84 -8.59 -8.79
N ALA A 5 -23.09 -9.00 -8.84
CA ALA A 5 -23.89 -9.29 -7.66
C ALA A 5 -23.33 -10.53 -6.97
N VAL A 6 -22.71 -10.37 -5.81
CA VAL A 6 -22.37 -11.45 -4.90
C VAL A 6 -23.62 -11.83 -4.11
N GLY A 7 -23.93 -13.13 -4.10
CA GLY A 7 -25.17 -13.73 -3.67
C GLY A 7 -25.62 -13.40 -2.24
N GLY A 8 -26.93 -13.47 -2.05
CA GLY A 8 -27.73 -13.07 -0.91
C GLY A 8 -27.38 -13.73 0.42
N GLY A 9 -26.67 -12.99 1.24
CA GLY A 9 -26.65 -12.98 2.68
C GLY A 9 -26.79 -11.54 3.11
N HIS A 10 -27.49 -11.25 4.20
CA HIS A 10 -27.63 -9.89 4.69
C HIS A 10 -26.25 -9.23 4.73
N ASP A 11 -26.07 -8.17 3.94
CA ASP A 11 -24.79 -7.46 3.80
C ASP A 11 -24.35 -6.98 5.18
N VAL A 12 -23.37 -7.66 5.79
CA VAL A 12 -22.86 -7.30 7.11
C VAL A 12 -22.22 -5.93 7.00
N LEU A 13 -22.71 -4.99 7.80
CA LEU A 13 -22.08 -3.67 7.91
C LEU A 13 -20.81 -3.79 8.77
N VAL A 14 -19.71 -3.25 8.27
CA VAL A 14 -18.46 -3.07 9.01
C VAL A 14 -17.98 -1.64 8.90
N ALA A 15 -17.29 -1.15 9.92
CA ALA A 15 -16.54 0.09 9.83
C ALA A 15 -15.13 -0.20 9.35
N ALA A 16 -14.58 0.70 8.54
CA ALA A 16 -13.21 0.63 8.06
C ALA A 16 -12.49 1.92 8.39
N VAL A 17 -11.23 1.82 8.78
CA VAL A 17 -10.35 2.95 9.07
C VAL A 17 -9.06 2.79 8.28
N ASP A 18 -8.63 3.89 7.67
CA ASP A 18 -7.29 4.06 7.16
C ASP A 18 -6.60 5.14 7.99
N TRP A 19 -5.65 4.70 8.81
CA TRP A 19 -4.95 5.54 9.76
C TRP A 19 -3.57 5.89 9.22
N GLY A 20 -3.54 6.92 8.39
CA GLY A 20 -2.33 7.40 7.73
C GLY A 20 -1.56 8.44 8.54
N GLY A 21 -0.37 8.79 8.05
CA GLY A 21 0.52 9.77 8.68
C GLY A 21 0.01 11.21 8.66
N THR A 22 -0.90 11.56 7.74
CA THR A 22 -1.43 12.93 7.56
C THR A 22 -2.93 13.00 7.83
N TRP A 23 -3.67 11.98 7.41
CA TRP A 23 -5.11 11.88 7.51
C TRP A 23 -5.52 10.60 8.20
N ILE A 24 -6.60 10.66 8.96
CA ILE A 24 -7.37 9.51 9.41
C ILE A 24 -8.66 9.54 8.61
N ARG A 25 -8.95 8.45 7.92
CA ARG A 25 -10.15 8.24 7.10
C ARG A 25 -10.98 7.12 7.69
N ALA A 26 -12.29 7.24 7.71
CA ALA A 26 -13.18 6.14 8.09
C ALA A 26 -14.32 6.00 7.09
N ALA A 27 -14.83 4.78 6.99
CA ALA A 27 -15.99 4.47 6.17
C ALA A 27 -16.88 3.42 6.83
N ALA A 28 -18.17 3.49 6.54
CA ALA A 28 -19.11 2.40 6.69
C ALA A 28 -19.14 1.62 5.37
N VAL A 29 -18.95 0.30 5.45
CA VAL A 29 -18.87 -0.57 4.27
C VAL A 29 -19.88 -1.71 4.42
N SER A 30 -20.69 -1.93 3.40
CA SER A 30 -21.67 -3.01 3.31
C SER A 30 -21.62 -3.61 1.92
N GLY A 31 -21.61 -4.95 1.81
CA GLY A 31 -21.51 -5.64 0.53
C GLY A 31 -20.29 -5.23 -0.31
N GLY A 32 -19.16 -4.90 0.33
CA GLY A 32 -17.95 -4.41 -0.35
C GLY A 32 -18.04 -2.97 -0.86
N ARG A 33 -19.17 -2.28 -0.63
CA ARG A 33 -19.41 -0.90 -1.10
C ARG A 33 -19.31 0.09 0.07
N ILE A 34 -18.66 1.22 -0.15
CA ILE A 34 -18.63 2.32 0.82
C ILE A 34 -20.00 3.01 0.80
N VAL A 35 -20.69 2.96 1.94
CA VAL A 35 -22.00 3.59 2.13
C VAL A 35 -21.84 5.05 2.57
N ARG A 36 -20.88 5.30 3.43
CA ARG A 36 -20.54 6.65 3.94
C ARG A 36 -19.06 6.69 4.27
N LYS A 37 -18.41 7.82 4.05
CA LYS A 37 -17.01 8.06 4.47
C LYS A 37 -16.84 9.48 5.00
N ASP A 38 -15.87 9.65 5.89
CA ASP A 38 -15.43 10.94 6.44
C ASP A 38 -13.91 10.88 6.70
N ARG A 39 -13.28 12.05 6.86
CA ARG A 39 -11.85 12.15 7.17
C ARG A 39 -11.53 13.35 8.03
N ARG A 40 -10.45 13.24 8.78
CA ARG A 40 -9.84 14.35 9.53
C ARG A 40 -8.33 14.34 9.42
N ALA A 41 -7.72 15.52 9.52
CA ALA A 41 -6.27 15.61 9.68
C ALA A 41 -5.87 14.88 10.97
N LYS A 42 -4.76 14.12 10.89
CA LYS A 42 -4.25 13.35 12.02
C LYS A 42 -3.74 14.31 13.11
N PRO A 43 -4.28 14.24 14.34
CA PRO A 43 -3.75 14.99 15.47
C PRO A 43 -2.32 14.52 15.84
N PRO A 44 -1.51 15.39 16.48
CA PRO A 44 -0.17 15.02 16.88
C PRO A 44 -0.13 14.02 18.06
N GLY A 45 -1.08 14.12 19.00
CA GLY A 45 -1.12 13.28 20.21
C GLY A 45 -1.85 11.96 19.99
N LEU A 46 -1.34 10.86 20.55
CA LEU A 46 -1.95 9.53 20.43
C LEU A 46 -3.37 9.46 21.00
N ALA A 47 -3.61 10.05 22.18
CA ALA A 47 -4.93 10.07 22.80
C ALA A 47 -5.97 10.75 21.89
N GLU A 48 -5.58 11.85 21.25
CA GLU A 48 -6.43 12.58 20.31
C GLU A 48 -6.64 11.77 19.01
N GLN A 49 -5.65 11.01 18.57
CA GLN A 49 -5.77 10.11 17.41
C GLN A 49 -6.79 9.00 17.70
N TYR A 50 -6.74 8.33 18.86
CA TYR A 50 -7.74 7.34 19.27
C TYR A 50 -9.16 7.93 19.32
N ALA A 51 -9.32 9.11 19.92
CA ALA A 51 -10.60 9.80 19.95
C ALA A 51 -11.09 10.17 18.55
N THR A 52 -10.19 10.58 17.66
CA THR A 52 -10.51 10.90 16.25
C THR A 52 -10.97 9.66 15.48
N VAL A 53 -10.29 8.53 15.64
CA VAL A 53 -10.69 7.25 15.04
C VAL A 53 -12.09 6.87 15.50
N ALA A 54 -12.35 6.91 16.82
CA ALA A 54 -13.64 6.57 17.38
C ALA A 54 -14.76 7.50 16.87
N ASP A 55 -14.54 8.81 16.89
CA ASP A 55 -15.52 9.78 16.40
C ASP A 55 -15.83 9.58 14.92
N LEU A 56 -14.82 9.35 14.08
CA LEU A 56 -15.02 9.08 12.65
C LEU A 56 -15.83 7.80 12.42
N VAL A 57 -15.52 6.72 13.15
CA VAL A 57 -16.28 5.46 13.07
C VAL A 57 -17.73 5.70 13.47
N LEU A 58 -17.98 6.34 14.62
CA LEU A 58 -19.34 6.63 15.09
C LEU A 58 -20.12 7.50 14.10
N ARG A 59 -19.50 8.54 13.54
CA ARG A 59 -20.14 9.45 12.57
C ARG A 59 -20.47 8.76 11.26
N THR A 60 -19.58 7.92 10.76
CA THR A 60 -19.79 7.21 9.47
C THR A 60 -20.84 6.13 9.60
N THR A 61 -21.01 5.54 10.78
CA THR A 61 -22.01 4.48 11.03
C THR A 61 -23.31 4.98 11.65
N ALA A 62 -23.35 6.23 12.13
CA ALA A 62 -24.56 6.81 12.73
C ALA A 62 -25.74 6.83 11.75
N GLN A 63 -26.94 6.55 12.28
CA GLN A 63 -28.20 6.58 11.54
C GLN A 63 -28.28 5.58 10.35
N LEU A 64 -27.38 4.60 10.30
CA LEU A 64 -27.55 3.48 9.38
C LEU A 64 -28.52 2.47 9.98
N ALA A 65 -29.22 1.75 9.12
CA ALA A 65 -30.24 0.77 9.56
C ALA A 65 -29.65 -0.41 10.36
N GLN A 66 -28.35 -0.63 10.24
CA GLN A 66 -27.63 -1.70 10.91
C GLN A 66 -26.41 -1.15 11.65
N ALA A 67 -26.13 -1.66 12.85
CA ALA A 67 -24.89 -1.37 13.56
C ALA A 67 -23.72 -2.15 12.92
N PRO A 68 -22.50 -1.59 12.91
CA PRO A 68 -21.33 -2.30 12.41
C PRO A 68 -20.99 -3.50 13.32
N ALA A 69 -20.65 -4.63 12.69
CA ALA A 69 -20.29 -5.86 13.40
C ALA A 69 -18.83 -5.86 13.89
N ALA A 70 -17.95 -5.10 13.23
CA ALA A 70 -16.54 -4.96 13.57
C ALA A 70 -15.96 -3.69 12.95
N VAL A 71 -14.72 -3.40 13.34
CA VAL A 71 -13.91 -2.33 12.75
C VAL A 71 -12.63 -2.94 12.18
N GLY A 72 -12.38 -2.73 10.88
CA GLY A 72 -11.09 -3.01 10.25
C GLY A 72 -10.23 -1.76 10.23
N VAL A 73 -8.98 -1.84 10.66
CA VAL A 73 -8.07 -0.69 10.72
C VAL A 73 -6.79 -0.99 9.96
N GLY A 74 -6.60 -0.32 8.82
CA GLY A 74 -5.30 -0.25 8.13
C GLY A 74 -4.50 0.89 8.75
N LEU A 75 -3.28 0.62 9.21
CA LEU A 75 -2.41 1.64 9.77
C LEU A 75 -1.00 1.60 9.20
N ALA A 76 -0.38 2.77 9.08
CA ALA A 76 0.98 2.92 8.59
C ALA A 76 1.98 2.42 9.65
N GLY A 77 2.33 1.14 9.61
CA GLY A 77 3.27 0.49 10.55
C GLY A 77 3.23 -1.03 10.42
N VAL A 78 4.17 -1.70 11.07
CA VAL A 78 4.20 -3.16 11.12
C VAL A 78 3.15 -3.65 12.11
N VAL A 79 2.27 -4.52 11.65
CA VAL A 79 1.23 -5.16 12.49
C VAL A 79 1.45 -6.66 12.49
N GLN A 80 1.64 -7.23 13.68
CA GLN A 80 1.79 -8.65 13.89
C GLN A 80 0.79 -9.12 14.94
N GLU A 81 -0.08 -10.05 14.58
CA GLU A 81 -1.09 -10.61 15.49
C GLU A 81 -1.95 -9.56 16.23
N GLY A 82 -2.22 -8.42 15.57
CA GLY A 82 -2.98 -7.32 16.16
C GLY A 82 -2.18 -6.35 17.04
N ILE A 83 -0.89 -6.62 17.23
CA ILE A 83 0.04 -5.73 17.94
C ILE A 83 0.78 -4.87 16.92
N VAL A 84 0.87 -3.59 17.18
CA VAL A 84 1.63 -2.65 16.37
C VAL A 84 3.08 -2.67 16.84
N GLY A 85 3.98 -2.95 15.91
CA GLY A 85 5.39 -2.71 16.08
C GLY A 85 5.71 -1.21 15.99
N THR A 86 6.87 -0.87 15.49
CA THR A 86 7.25 0.54 15.34
C THR A 86 6.45 1.21 14.22
N ALA A 87 5.72 2.26 14.56
CA ALA A 87 5.02 3.15 13.62
C ALA A 87 5.33 4.62 13.99
N LEU A 88 6.55 5.05 13.74
CA LEU A 88 7.08 6.36 14.18
C LEU A 88 6.23 7.54 13.68
N ASN A 89 5.72 7.45 12.46
CA ASN A 89 4.87 8.49 11.86
C ASN A 89 3.53 8.67 12.58
N LEU A 90 3.09 7.67 13.33
CA LEU A 90 1.86 7.70 14.12
C LEU A 90 2.14 7.91 15.61
N GLY A 91 3.41 7.83 16.05
CA GLY A 91 3.82 7.95 17.44
C GLY A 91 3.66 6.65 18.23
N PHE A 92 3.45 5.50 17.57
CA PHE A 92 3.40 4.20 18.24
C PHE A 92 4.81 3.69 18.55
N THR A 93 4.96 3.18 19.75
CA THR A 93 6.13 2.40 20.17
C THR A 93 5.86 0.91 19.96
N ASP A 94 6.94 0.15 19.91
CA ASP A 94 6.89 -1.30 19.75
C ASP A 94 6.04 -1.98 20.85
N GLY A 95 5.21 -2.93 20.44
CA GLY A 95 4.33 -3.67 21.35
C GLY A 95 3.00 -2.98 21.70
N THR A 96 2.58 -1.91 21.00
CA THR A 96 1.31 -1.24 21.29
C THR A 96 0.11 -2.07 20.85
N ASP A 97 -0.76 -2.46 21.79
CA ASP A 97 -2.08 -3.05 21.52
C ASP A 97 -3.10 -1.94 21.21
N VAL A 98 -3.21 -1.60 19.94
CA VAL A 98 -4.13 -0.56 19.46
C VAL A 98 -5.59 -0.98 19.62
N ALA A 99 -5.91 -2.26 19.48
CA ALA A 99 -7.27 -2.75 19.66
C ALA A 99 -7.72 -2.58 21.11
N ALA A 100 -6.86 -2.91 22.09
CA ALA A 100 -7.14 -2.68 23.50
C ALA A 100 -7.28 -1.18 23.81
N ALA A 101 -6.44 -0.32 23.22
CA ALA A 101 -6.50 1.12 23.40
C ALA A 101 -7.77 1.76 22.81
N LEU A 102 -8.32 1.21 21.72
CA LEU A 102 -9.58 1.66 21.13
C LEU A 102 -10.82 1.15 21.86
N ARG A 103 -10.73 0.04 22.61
CA ARG A 103 -11.89 -0.59 23.29
C ARG A 103 -12.70 0.34 24.19
N PRO A 104 -12.11 1.27 24.98
CA PRO A 104 -12.89 2.22 25.78
C PRO A 104 -13.73 3.20 24.94
N HIS A 105 -13.35 3.42 23.69
CA HIS A 105 -13.99 4.36 22.78
C HIS A 105 -14.91 3.67 21.77
N LEU A 106 -14.63 2.42 21.45
CA LEU A 106 -15.36 1.60 20.45
C LEU A 106 -15.59 0.20 21.02
N PRO A 107 -16.80 -0.10 21.55
CA PRO A 107 -17.14 -1.43 22.07
C PRO A 107 -17.45 -2.42 20.92
N LEU A 108 -16.54 -2.55 19.98
CA LEU A 108 -16.62 -3.40 18.80
C LEU A 108 -15.33 -4.20 18.66
N PRO A 109 -15.37 -5.40 18.05
CA PRO A 109 -14.17 -6.09 17.63
C PRO A 109 -13.35 -5.21 16.67
N VAL A 110 -12.06 -5.02 16.97
CA VAL A 110 -11.13 -4.24 16.15
C VAL A 110 -10.08 -5.17 15.57
N HIS A 111 -9.93 -5.19 14.25
CA HIS A 111 -8.97 -5.99 13.53
C HIS A 111 -7.99 -5.09 12.78
N LEU A 112 -6.70 -5.29 13.02
CA LEU A 112 -5.62 -4.44 12.54
C LEU A 112 -4.83 -5.14 11.44
N LEU A 113 -4.44 -4.37 10.43
CA LEU A 113 -3.49 -4.78 9.41
C LEU A 113 -2.64 -3.56 8.97
N ASN A 114 -1.54 -3.83 8.27
CA ASN A 114 -0.73 -2.78 7.69
C ASN A 114 -1.51 -2.05 6.58
N ASP A 115 -1.25 -0.75 6.35
CA ASP A 115 -1.91 0.09 5.35
C ASP A 115 -1.70 -0.39 3.91
N ALA A 116 -0.49 -0.89 3.58
CA ALA A 116 -0.21 -1.46 2.27
C ALA A 116 -0.95 -2.79 2.07
N GLN A 117 -1.09 -3.62 3.11
CA GLN A 117 -1.91 -4.84 3.09
C GLN A 117 -3.39 -4.51 2.90
N ALA A 118 -3.89 -3.49 3.60
CA ALA A 118 -5.25 -3.01 3.42
C ALA A 118 -5.48 -2.54 1.97
N THR A 119 -4.58 -1.71 1.45
CA THR A 119 -4.65 -1.26 0.06
C THR A 119 -4.62 -2.45 -0.91
N ALA A 120 -3.74 -3.41 -0.69
CA ALA A 120 -3.60 -4.59 -1.54
C ALA A 120 -4.88 -5.44 -1.56
N LEU A 121 -5.52 -5.67 -0.41
CA LEU A 121 -6.81 -6.36 -0.35
C LEU A 121 -7.89 -5.62 -1.14
N GLY A 122 -8.00 -4.31 -0.97
CA GLY A 122 -8.99 -3.51 -1.70
C GLY A 122 -8.75 -3.51 -3.22
N VAL A 123 -7.50 -3.50 -3.65
CA VAL A 123 -7.10 -3.61 -5.06
C VAL A 123 -7.41 -5.00 -5.61
N ALA A 124 -7.06 -6.05 -4.86
CA ALA A 124 -7.21 -7.44 -5.27
C ALA A 124 -8.68 -7.91 -5.33
N ALA A 125 -9.61 -7.17 -4.74
CA ALA A 125 -11.05 -7.49 -4.78
C ALA A 125 -11.62 -7.67 -6.19
N ARG A 126 -10.93 -7.14 -7.22
CA ARG A 126 -11.27 -7.35 -8.64
C ARG A 126 -11.01 -8.78 -9.12
N TRP A 127 -10.19 -9.52 -8.39
CA TRP A 127 -9.76 -10.89 -8.72
C TRP A 127 -9.95 -11.80 -7.51
N PRO A 128 -11.20 -12.24 -7.25
CA PRO A 128 -11.52 -12.99 -6.03
C PRO A 128 -10.92 -14.40 -5.99
N HIS A 129 -10.39 -14.90 -7.12
CA HIS A 129 -9.84 -16.25 -7.22
C HIS A 129 -8.38 -16.25 -7.65
N GLY A 130 -7.67 -17.27 -7.20
CA GLY A 130 -6.25 -17.48 -7.47
C GLY A 130 -5.35 -16.59 -6.62
N THR A 131 -4.06 -16.68 -6.85
CA THR A 131 -3.04 -15.92 -6.12
C THR A 131 -2.78 -14.60 -6.84
N THR A 132 -2.95 -13.49 -6.14
CA THR A 132 -2.65 -12.14 -6.60
C THR A 132 -1.57 -11.55 -5.69
N ALA A 133 -0.41 -11.19 -6.24
CA ALA A 133 0.57 -10.37 -5.54
C ALA A 133 0.32 -8.91 -5.91
N VAL A 134 0.11 -8.05 -4.91
CA VAL A 134 -0.06 -6.62 -5.13
C VAL A 134 1.16 -5.89 -4.61
N LEU A 135 1.74 -5.04 -5.45
CA LEU A 135 2.81 -4.13 -5.07
C LEU A 135 2.27 -2.70 -5.15
N THR A 136 2.32 -2.00 -4.02
CA THR A 136 1.92 -0.60 -3.94
C THR A 136 3.14 0.30 -3.95
N MET A 137 3.15 1.31 -4.82
CA MET A 137 4.24 2.27 -4.93
C MET A 137 3.73 3.69 -4.69
N GLY A 138 4.09 4.23 -3.53
CA GLY A 138 3.87 5.61 -3.13
C GLY A 138 5.20 6.23 -2.69
N THR A 139 5.24 6.87 -1.52
CA THR A 139 6.48 7.35 -0.87
C THR A 139 7.45 6.19 -0.62
N GLY A 140 6.92 5.04 -0.18
CA GLY A 140 7.62 3.76 -0.04
C GLY A 140 7.08 2.73 -1.01
N ILE A 141 7.47 1.47 -0.78
CA ILE A 141 6.93 0.28 -1.45
C ILE A 141 6.42 -0.67 -0.40
N GLY A 142 5.15 -1.01 -0.52
CA GLY A 142 4.53 -2.07 0.25
C GLY A 142 3.86 -3.09 -0.66
N GLY A 143 3.13 -4.01 -0.06
CA GLY A 143 2.36 -4.98 -0.82
C GLY A 143 1.80 -6.08 0.03
N ALA A 144 1.19 -7.05 -0.63
CA ALA A 144 0.67 -8.26 0.00
C ALA A 144 0.49 -9.37 -1.03
N VAL A 145 0.35 -10.59 -0.53
CA VAL A 145 -0.12 -11.75 -1.28
C VAL A 145 -1.55 -12.04 -0.87
N ILE A 146 -2.44 -12.10 -1.85
CA ILE A 146 -3.86 -12.40 -1.67
C ILE A 146 -4.15 -13.74 -2.33
N ARG A 147 -4.70 -14.70 -1.58
CA ARG A 147 -5.08 -16.03 -2.08
C ARG A 147 -6.59 -16.20 -1.97
N ASP A 148 -7.24 -16.41 -3.10
CA ASP A 148 -8.69 -16.60 -3.16
C ASP A 148 -9.47 -15.53 -2.37
N GLY A 149 -9.07 -14.26 -2.57
CA GLY A 149 -9.68 -13.10 -1.93
C GLY A 149 -9.23 -12.79 -0.51
N SER A 150 -8.46 -13.67 0.14
CA SER A 150 -8.02 -13.50 1.53
C SER A 150 -6.53 -13.15 1.61
N LEU A 151 -6.18 -12.30 2.58
CA LEU A 151 -4.79 -11.92 2.86
C LEU A 151 -4.00 -13.13 3.38
N ASP A 152 -2.83 -13.39 2.79
CA ASP A 152 -1.81 -14.27 3.35
C ASP A 152 -0.85 -13.44 4.21
N PRO A 153 -1.05 -13.35 5.54
CA PRO A 153 -0.29 -12.43 6.37
C PRO A 153 1.10 -12.96 6.74
N GLY A 154 1.34 -14.28 6.58
CA GLY A 154 2.47 -14.93 7.23
C GLY A 154 2.45 -14.63 8.74
N LEU A 155 3.58 -14.19 9.29
CA LEU A 155 3.67 -13.68 10.66
C LEU A 155 3.41 -12.16 10.75
N GLY A 156 2.77 -11.55 9.74
CA GLY A 156 2.45 -10.13 9.66
C GLY A 156 3.27 -9.34 8.65
N GLY A 157 4.42 -9.84 8.23
CA GLY A 157 5.32 -9.18 7.25
C GLY A 157 5.29 -9.77 5.85
N ALA A 158 4.39 -10.73 5.56
CA ALA A 158 4.33 -11.33 4.24
C ALA A 158 3.89 -10.30 3.18
N GLY A 159 4.62 -10.26 2.07
CA GLY A 159 4.31 -9.33 0.99
C GLY A 159 4.94 -7.94 1.13
N ASP A 160 5.79 -7.71 2.13
CA ASP A 160 6.57 -6.46 2.25
C ASP A 160 7.70 -6.44 1.22
N PHE A 161 7.28 -6.37 -0.06
CA PHE A 161 8.15 -6.51 -1.22
C PHE A 161 9.18 -5.39 -1.36
N GLY A 162 8.95 -4.26 -0.70
CA GLY A 162 9.88 -3.15 -0.67
C GLY A 162 11.23 -3.51 -0.05
N HIS A 163 11.26 -4.54 0.83
CA HIS A 163 12.47 -4.97 1.52
C HIS A 163 13.17 -6.18 0.90
N VAL A 164 12.74 -6.63 -0.28
CA VAL A 164 13.52 -7.57 -1.09
C VAL A 164 14.84 -6.90 -1.49
N VAL A 165 15.97 -7.56 -1.17
CA VAL A 165 17.30 -7.07 -1.53
C VAL A 165 17.55 -7.29 -3.02
N ILE A 166 17.77 -6.20 -3.75
CA ILE A 166 18.04 -6.20 -5.21
C ILE A 166 19.51 -5.94 -5.50
N ASP A 167 20.17 -5.15 -4.64
CA ASP A 167 21.57 -4.78 -4.79
C ASP A 167 22.27 -4.94 -3.43
N VAL A 168 23.14 -5.96 -3.30
CA VAL A 168 23.81 -6.26 -2.03
C VAL A 168 24.77 -5.16 -1.58
N ASP A 169 25.27 -4.35 -2.52
CA ASP A 169 26.16 -3.21 -2.30
C ASP A 169 25.42 -1.86 -2.38
N GLY A 170 24.08 -1.91 -2.44
CA GLY A 170 23.20 -0.76 -2.60
C GLY A 170 23.08 0.13 -1.34
N PRO A 171 22.19 1.12 -1.35
CA PRO A 171 22.02 2.05 -0.25
C PRO A 171 21.43 1.36 1.00
N ARG A 172 21.81 1.88 2.18
CA ARG A 172 21.24 1.42 3.45
C ARG A 172 19.73 1.70 3.52
N CYS A 173 18.99 0.75 4.04
CA CYS A 173 17.56 0.84 4.26
C CYS A 173 17.24 1.06 5.75
N PRO A 174 16.22 1.87 6.10
CA PRO A 174 15.75 2.02 7.48
C PRO A 174 15.33 0.72 8.17
N CYS A 175 14.98 -0.32 7.40
CA CYS A 175 14.69 -1.65 7.95
C CYS A 175 15.91 -2.37 8.56
N GLY A 176 17.10 -1.79 8.44
CA GLY A 176 18.37 -2.38 8.88
C GLY A 176 19.15 -3.09 7.78
N GLY A 177 18.53 -3.37 6.63
CA GLY A 177 19.15 -4.00 5.47
C GLY A 177 19.90 -3.03 4.55
N THR A 178 20.46 -3.59 3.46
CA THR A 178 21.15 -2.86 2.40
C THR A 178 20.58 -3.26 1.05
N GLY A 179 20.41 -2.30 0.13
CA GLY A 179 19.98 -2.55 -1.25
C GLY A 179 18.56 -3.03 -1.43
N CYS A 180 17.68 -2.70 -0.50
CA CYS A 180 16.25 -2.98 -0.62
C CYS A 180 15.64 -2.31 -1.84
N LEU A 181 14.70 -2.97 -2.48
CA LEU A 181 13.96 -2.47 -3.65
C LEU A 181 13.39 -1.07 -3.42
N GLU A 182 12.82 -0.82 -2.25
CA GLU A 182 12.26 0.47 -1.87
C GLU A 182 13.26 1.62 -2.03
N ARG A 183 14.53 1.41 -1.64
CA ARG A 183 15.56 2.44 -1.73
C ARG A 183 15.91 2.82 -3.17
N LEU A 184 15.66 1.91 -4.10
CA LEU A 184 16.01 2.08 -5.51
C LEU A 184 14.86 2.65 -6.36
N VAL A 185 13.60 2.30 -6.01
CA VAL A 185 12.48 2.54 -6.95
C VAL A 185 11.28 3.26 -6.34
N SER A 186 11.21 3.41 -5.00
CA SER A 186 10.09 4.14 -4.39
C SER A 186 10.06 5.61 -4.76
N GLY A 187 8.94 6.29 -4.50
CA GLY A 187 8.84 7.74 -4.69
C GLY A 187 9.94 8.50 -3.95
N ARG A 188 10.32 8.05 -2.74
CA ARG A 188 11.47 8.61 -2.00
C ARG A 188 12.79 8.28 -2.68
N GLY A 189 13.03 7.03 -3.07
CA GLY A 189 14.26 6.64 -3.75
C GLY A 189 14.49 7.40 -5.05
N LEU A 190 13.44 7.56 -5.87
CA LEU A 190 13.50 8.34 -7.10
C LEU A 190 13.70 9.84 -6.83
N ALA A 191 13.10 10.38 -5.76
CA ALA A 191 13.32 11.77 -5.34
C ALA A 191 14.76 12.00 -4.86
N ASP A 192 15.31 11.07 -4.06
CA ASP A 192 16.71 11.12 -3.62
C ASP A 192 17.65 11.16 -4.82
N ALA A 193 17.41 10.32 -5.83
CA ALA A 193 18.16 10.29 -7.08
C ALA A 193 18.04 11.61 -7.88
N ALA A 194 16.84 12.19 -7.98
CA ALA A 194 16.62 13.46 -8.64
C ALA A 194 17.42 14.60 -7.98
N ASN A 195 17.39 14.66 -6.64
CA ASN A 195 18.12 15.66 -5.88
C ASN A 195 19.65 15.46 -5.98
N ALA A 196 20.14 14.22 -6.05
CA ALA A 196 21.56 13.94 -6.27
C ALA A 196 22.02 14.45 -7.64
N LEU A 197 21.27 14.14 -8.72
CA LEU A 197 21.57 14.62 -10.09
C LEU A 197 21.53 16.16 -10.21
N ALA A 198 20.66 16.81 -9.44
CA ALA A 198 20.61 18.27 -9.39
C ALA A 198 21.80 18.84 -8.63
N GLY A 199 22.17 18.22 -7.49
CA GLY A 199 23.22 18.69 -6.59
C GLY A 199 24.64 18.53 -7.15
N ASP A 200 24.93 17.47 -7.90
CA ASP A 200 26.21 17.25 -8.55
C ASP A 200 26.33 17.88 -9.94
N GLY A 201 25.25 18.52 -10.41
CA GLY A 201 25.21 19.20 -11.71
C GLY A 201 25.14 18.27 -12.92
N SER A 202 25.00 16.97 -12.75
CA SER A 202 24.95 16.01 -13.86
C SER A 202 23.64 16.08 -14.66
N SER A 203 22.59 16.70 -14.10
CA SER A 203 21.37 17.08 -14.81
C SER A 203 21.11 18.58 -14.71
N PRO A 204 21.45 19.36 -15.74
CA PRO A 204 21.12 20.78 -15.77
C PRO A 204 19.62 21.07 -15.68
N VAL A 205 18.79 20.18 -16.20
CA VAL A 205 17.31 20.30 -16.14
C VAL A 205 16.83 20.20 -14.69
N LEU A 206 17.29 19.21 -13.93
CA LEU A 206 16.93 19.04 -12.53
C LEU A 206 17.56 20.13 -11.66
N ALA A 207 18.80 20.54 -11.94
CA ALA A 207 19.45 21.67 -11.25
C ALA A 207 18.66 22.98 -11.42
N ALA A 208 18.20 23.28 -12.63
CA ALA A 208 17.35 24.44 -12.89
C ALA A 208 16.00 24.36 -12.16
N ARG A 209 15.39 23.17 -12.06
CA ARG A 209 14.13 22.95 -11.32
C ARG A 209 14.31 23.06 -9.80
N ALA A 210 15.44 22.61 -9.28
CA ALA A 210 15.77 22.75 -7.85
C ALA A 210 15.97 24.24 -7.46
N GLY A 211 16.50 25.04 -8.37
CA GLY A 211 16.66 26.50 -8.20
C GLY A 211 17.30 26.84 -6.85
N SER A 212 16.68 27.77 -6.10
CA SER A 212 17.15 28.24 -4.81
C SER A 212 16.70 27.37 -3.62
N GLY A 213 16.75 26.03 -3.73
CA GLY A 213 16.51 25.14 -2.59
C GLY A 213 15.19 24.37 -2.61
N ARG A 214 14.50 24.28 -3.75
CA ARG A 214 13.33 23.42 -3.90
C ARG A 214 13.78 21.94 -3.85
N VAL A 215 13.16 21.14 -2.98
CA VAL A 215 13.34 19.68 -2.95
C VAL A 215 12.57 19.07 -4.12
N LEU A 216 13.25 18.25 -4.90
CA LEU A 216 12.67 17.55 -6.05
C LEU A 216 11.95 16.26 -5.60
N HIS A 217 10.95 15.89 -6.37
CA HIS A 217 10.15 14.68 -6.18
C HIS A 217 10.32 13.70 -7.36
N ALA A 218 9.82 12.47 -7.22
CA ALA A 218 9.90 11.47 -8.28
C ALA A 218 9.30 11.93 -9.62
N GLY A 219 8.26 12.77 -9.59
CA GLY A 219 7.68 13.37 -10.79
C GLY A 219 8.65 14.26 -11.56
N ASP A 220 9.49 15.03 -10.86
CA ASP A 220 10.49 15.88 -11.50
C ASP A 220 11.51 15.08 -12.31
N LEU A 221 11.89 13.89 -11.80
CA LEU A 221 12.78 12.96 -12.50
C LEU A 221 12.13 12.42 -13.78
N GLN A 222 10.84 12.03 -13.71
CA GLN A 222 10.09 11.55 -14.87
C GLN A 222 9.92 12.64 -15.93
N ASP A 223 9.60 13.85 -15.52
CA ASP A 223 9.46 15.00 -16.41
C ASP A 223 10.79 15.38 -17.09
N ALA A 224 11.92 15.32 -16.35
CA ALA A 224 13.24 15.56 -16.91
C ALA A 224 13.58 14.53 -17.98
N ALA A 225 13.38 13.24 -17.70
CA ALA A 225 13.56 12.16 -18.68
C ALA A 225 12.65 12.34 -19.91
N GLY A 226 11.38 12.70 -19.68
CA GLY A 226 10.42 13.00 -20.76
C GLY A 226 10.80 14.21 -21.62
N SER A 227 11.59 15.14 -21.06
CA SER A 227 12.12 16.31 -21.76
C SER A 227 13.46 16.05 -22.47
N GLY A 228 13.97 14.80 -22.45
CA GLY A 228 15.20 14.40 -23.13
C GLY A 228 16.45 14.43 -22.24
N ASP A 229 16.32 14.59 -20.91
CA ASP A 229 17.45 14.48 -19.99
C ASP A 229 17.91 13.03 -19.88
N GLN A 230 19.05 12.73 -20.50
CA GLN A 230 19.58 11.36 -20.58
C GLN A 230 19.96 10.82 -19.20
N ARG A 231 20.47 11.65 -18.29
CA ARG A 231 20.83 11.21 -16.93
C ARG A 231 19.61 10.80 -16.11
N ALA A 232 18.54 11.59 -16.22
CA ALA A 232 17.25 11.25 -15.60
C ALA A 232 16.68 9.95 -16.19
N ALA A 233 16.76 9.79 -17.52
CA ALA A 233 16.33 8.57 -18.21
C ALA A 233 17.14 7.34 -17.77
N ASP A 234 18.46 7.44 -17.66
CA ASP A 234 19.36 6.36 -17.23
C ASP A 234 19.05 5.90 -15.79
N VAL A 235 18.72 6.84 -14.89
CA VAL A 235 18.31 6.52 -13.51
C VAL A 235 16.99 5.80 -13.50
N LEU A 236 15.99 6.28 -14.22
CA LEU A 236 14.68 5.63 -14.30
C LEU A 236 14.74 4.25 -14.95
N ASP A 237 15.60 4.06 -15.97
CA ASP A 237 15.78 2.76 -16.62
C ASP A 237 16.39 1.73 -15.66
N ARG A 238 17.41 2.13 -14.89
CA ARG A 238 17.99 1.27 -13.84
C ARG A 238 16.99 0.96 -12.73
N ALA A 239 16.19 1.93 -12.32
CA ALA A 239 15.13 1.71 -11.34
C ALA A 239 14.06 0.74 -11.89
N ALA A 240 13.68 0.86 -13.17
CA ALA A 240 12.74 -0.04 -13.82
C ALA A 240 13.29 -1.49 -13.92
N LEU A 241 14.58 -1.63 -14.21
CA LEU A 241 15.26 -2.93 -14.19
C LEU A 241 15.28 -3.53 -12.78
N ALA A 242 15.58 -2.73 -11.75
CA ALA A 242 15.54 -3.15 -10.35
C ALA A 242 14.13 -3.62 -9.93
N LEU A 243 13.08 -2.86 -10.31
CA LEU A 243 11.72 -3.29 -10.06
C LEU A 243 11.40 -4.61 -10.77
N SER A 244 11.83 -4.77 -12.03
CA SER A 244 11.63 -6.02 -12.76
C SER A 244 12.32 -7.20 -12.07
N ALA A 245 13.51 -7.01 -11.47
CA ALA A 245 14.16 -8.03 -10.66
C ALA A 245 13.35 -8.39 -9.41
N GLY A 246 12.77 -7.40 -8.72
CA GLY A 246 11.83 -7.61 -7.60
C GLY A 246 10.60 -8.41 -8.02
N LEU A 247 9.99 -8.07 -9.17
CA LEU A 247 8.84 -8.81 -9.71
C LEU A 247 9.20 -10.28 -10.01
N ARG A 248 10.40 -10.54 -10.53
CA ARG A 248 10.90 -11.91 -10.73
C ARG A 248 11.03 -12.68 -9.42
N THR A 249 11.48 -12.02 -8.36
CA THR A 249 11.54 -12.63 -7.02
C THR A 249 10.15 -13.01 -6.53
N ILE A 250 9.15 -12.13 -6.72
CA ILE A 250 7.75 -12.43 -6.39
C ILE A 250 7.25 -13.67 -7.17
N VAL A 251 7.56 -13.75 -8.46
CA VAL A 251 7.20 -14.95 -9.27
C VAL A 251 7.88 -16.20 -8.74
N ALA A 252 9.19 -16.13 -8.45
CA ALA A 252 9.95 -17.28 -8.00
C ALA A 252 9.52 -17.82 -6.63
N THR A 253 9.00 -16.95 -5.76
CA THR A 253 8.62 -17.30 -4.37
C THR A 253 7.14 -17.61 -4.19
N HIS A 254 6.27 -16.99 -4.98
CA HIS A 254 4.81 -17.11 -4.80
C HIS A 254 4.09 -17.71 -6.00
N ASP A 255 4.72 -17.76 -7.19
CA ASP A 255 4.13 -18.20 -8.46
C ASP A 255 2.68 -17.69 -8.63
N PRO A 256 2.46 -16.37 -8.56
CA PRO A 256 1.11 -15.83 -8.55
C PRO A 256 0.51 -15.88 -9.96
N HIS A 257 -0.82 -16.01 -10.04
CA HIS A 257 -1.57 -15.88 -11.29
C HIS A 257 -1.37 -14.49 -11.89
N ARG A 258 -1.27 -13.48 -11.03
CA ARG A 258 -1.06 -12.08 -11.43
C ARG A 258 -0.25 -11.28 -10.42
N ILE A 259 0.49 -10.32 -10.95
CA ILE A 259 1.07 -9.23 -10.17
C ILE A 259 0.32 -7.95 -10.55
N VAL A 260 -0.13 -7.21 -9.53
CA VAL A 260 -0.81 -5.93 -9.71
C VAL A 260 0.08 -4.82 -9.18
N LEU A 261 0.42 -3.88 -10.04
CA LEU A 261 1.16 -2.67 -9.70
C LEU A 261 0.14 -1.56 -9.41
N ALA A 262 0.17 -1.01 -8.20
CA ALA A 262 -0.66 0.11 -7.79
C ALA A 262 0.21 1.33 -7.47
N GLY A 263 -0.10 2.45 -8.10
CA GLY A 263 0.61 3.71 -7.92
C GLY A 263 0.73 4.52 -9.20
N ALA A 264 0.61 5.84 -9.07
CA ALA A 264 0.58 6.76 -10.22
C ALA A 264 1.86 6.72 -11.07
N ALA A 265 3.03 6.58 -10.43
CA ALA A 265 4.31 6.53 -11.14
C ALA A 265 4.47 5.31 -12.06
N LEU A 266 3.68 4.24 -11.81
CA LEU A 266 3.70 2.97 -12.55
C LEU A 266 2.67 2.93 -13.69
N ALA A 267 1.92 4.01 -13.90
CA ALA A 267 0.91 4.06 -14.96
C ALA A 267 1.56 3.83 -16.34
N PRO A 268 0.88 3.11 -17.25
CA PRO A 268 1.44 2.71 -18.54
C PRO A 268 1.84 3.88 -19.45
N ASP A 269 1.29 5.06 -19.21
CA ASP A 269 1.57 6.30 -19.95
C ASP A 269 2.71 7.12 -19.35
N THR A 270 3.22 6.76 -18.18
CA THR A 270 4.41 7.40 -17.58
C THR A 270 5.70 6.86 -18.21
N TRP A 271 6.77 7.63 -18.12
CA TRP A 271 8.08 7.17 -18.58
C TRP A 271 8.50 5.88 -17.82
N PHE A 272 8.41 5.93 -16.49
CA PHE A 272 8.80 4.81 -15.63
C PHE A 272 7.93 3.57 -15.84
N GLY A 273 6.61 3.73 -15.93
CA GLY A 273 5.69 2.61 -16.16
C GLY A 273 5.96 1.89 -17.49
N ARG A 274 6.29 2.64 -18.56
CA ARG A 274 6.71 2.03 -19.85
C ARG A 274 8.02 1.26 -19.71
N ALA A 275 9.02 1.84 -19.03
CA ALA A 275 10.31 1.19 -18.82
C ALA A 275 10.16 -0.10 -18.01
N VAL A 276 9.37 -0.10 -16.92
CA VAL A 276 9.08 -1.29 -16.12
C VAL A 276 8.46 -2.39 -16.96
N ARG A 277 7.47 -2.08 -17.79
CA ARG A 277 6.83 -3.06 -18.69
C ARG A 277 7.82 -3.63 -19.69
N THR A 278 8.64 -2.77 -20.29
CA THR A 278 9.69 -3.19 -21.25
C THR A 278 10.70 -4.14 -20.61
N HIS A 279 11.18 -3.83 -19.41
CA HIS A 279 12.10 -4.72 -18.68
C HIS A 279 11.42 -6.01 -18.25
N TRP A 280 10.17 -5.97 -17.78
CA TRP A 280 9.40 -7.16 -17.45
C TRP A 280 9.28 -8.10 -18.64
N ASP A 281 8.87 -7.62 -19.81
CA ASP A 281 8.69 -8.45 -21.01
C ASP A 281 9.98 -9.13 -21.47
N ARG A 282 11.13 -8.45 -21.25
CA ARG A 282 12.47 -8.99 -21.59
C ARG A 282 13.01 -9.98 -20.56
N THR A 283 12.69 -9.79 -19.29
CA THR A 283 13.36 -10.48 -18.18
C THR A 283 12.49 -11.47 -17.43
N ARG A 284 11.17 -11.44 -17.59
CA ARG A 284 10.27 -12.39 -16.93
C ARG A 284 10.72 -13.83 -17.18
N PRO A 285 10.62 -14.75 -16.21
CA PRO A 285 10.99 -16.14 -16.41
C PRO A 285 10.20 -16.75 -17.56
N ARG A 286 10.86 -17.51 -18.43
CA ARG A 286 10.22 -18.10 -19.62
C ARG A 286 9.08 -19.07 -19.29
N TRP A 287 9.12 -19.67 -18.10
CA TRP A 287 8.10 -20.58 -17.58
C TRP A 287 6.92 -19.86 -16.90
N ALA A 288 7.10 -18.58 -16.51
CA ALA A 288 6.10 -17.84 -15.80
C ALA A 288 4.89 -17.52 -16.69
N ARG A 289 3.70 -17.81 -16.16
CA ARG A 289 2.40 -17.47 -16.78
C ARG A 289 1.74 -16.27 -16.08
N THR A 290 2.45 -15.68 -15.13
CA THR A 290 1.99 -14.55 -14.33
C THR A 290 1.64 -13.35 -15.23
N GLU A 291 0.45 -12.83 -15.07
CA GLU A 291 0.01 -11.62 -15.75
C GLU A 291 0.47 -10.38 -14.96
N LEU A 292 0.90 -9.33 -15.66
CA LEU A 292 1.25 -8.04 -15.05
C LEU A 292 0.16 -7.02 -15.34
N HIS A 293 -0.51 -6.58 -14.29
CA HIS A 293 -1.55 -5.57 -14.35
C HIS A 293 -1.09 -4.26 -13.70
N HIS A 294 -1.68 -3.16 -14.11
CA HIS A 294 -1.60 -1.87 -13.43
C HIS A 294 -3.01 -1.44 -13.04
N VAL A 295 -3.15 -0.90 -11.85
CA VAL A 295 -4.37 -0.22 -11.41
C VAL A 295 -4.05 1.22 -11.06
N PRO A 296 -4.91 2.18 -11.46
CA PRO A 296 -4.77 3.56 -11.04
C PRO A 296 -4.88 3.66 -9.52
N GLU A 297 -4.34 4.74 -8.98
CA GLU A 297 -4.50 5.07 -7.57
C GLU A 297 -5.99 5.14 -7.21
N ASP A 298 -6.34 4.48 -6.12
CA ASP A 298 -7.70 4.40 -5.61
C ASP A 298 -7.69 4.76 -4.13
N GLU A 299 -8.12 5.98 -3.84
CA GLU A 299 -8.13 6.52 -2.48
C GLU A 299 -8.89 5.64 -1.48
N ASP A 300 -9.87 4.89 -1.94
CA ASP A 300 -10.75 4.10 -1.10
C ASP A 300 -10.31 2.62 -0.99
N ALA A 301 -9.25 2.23 -1.69
CA ALA A 301 -8.78 0.84 -1.67
C ALA A 301 -8.44 0.36 -0.25
N ALA A 302 -7.71 1.16 0.53
CA ALA A 302 -7.37 0.82 1.91
C ALA A 302 -8.60 0.64 2.80
N LEU A 303 -9.63 1.48 2.65
CA LEU A 303 -10.88 1.36 3.39
C LEU A 303 -11.64 0.07 3.02
N ARG A 304 -11.75 -0.24 1.72
CA ARG A 304 -12.39 -1.49 1.29
C ARG A 304 -11.63 -2.73 1.76
N GLY A 305 -10.30 -2.70 1.69
CA GLY A 305 -9.49 -3.81 2.15
C GLY A 305 -9.52 -4.01 3.66
N ALA A 306 -9.49 -2.93 4.45
CA ALA A 306 -9.67 -3.01 5.90
C ALA A 306 -11.04 -3.59 6.28
N ALA A 307 -12.10 -3.22 5.55
CA ALA A 307 -13.43 -3.81 5.72
C ALA A 307 -13.44 -5.30 5.38
N SER A 308 -12.85 -5.71 4.25
CA SER A 308 -12.74 -7.11 3.84
C SER A 308 -12.01 -7.95 4.90
N TYR A 309 -10.89 -7.44 5.42
CA TYR A 309 -10.14 -8.11 6.48
C TYR A 309 -10.96 -8.30 7.76
N ALA A 310 -11.75 -7.29 8.17
CA ALA A 310 -12.62 -7.43 9.33
C ALA A 310 -13.70 -8.49 9.10
N LEU A 311 -14.28 -8.59 7.90
CA LEU A 311 -15.25 -9.62 7.54
C LEU A 311 -14.64 -11.01 7.58
N ASP A 312 -13.43 -11.19 7.04
CA ASP A 312 -12.71 -12.48 7.08
C ASP A 312 -12.46 -12.93 8.52
N LYS A 313 -12.04 -12.00 9.41
CA LYS A 313 -11.83 -12.30 10.83
C LYS A 313 -13.12 -12.64 11.55
N LEU A 314 -14.23 -11.98 11.25
CA LEU A 314 -15.54 -12.33 11.79
C LEU A 314 -16.00 -13.72 11.34
N ALA A 315 -15.76 -14.09 10.09
CA ALA A 315 -16.09 -15.40 9.57
C ALA A 315 -15.25 -16.51 10.23
N ALA A 316 -13.94 -16.30 10.37
CA ALA A 316 -13.02 -17.25 11.03
C ALA A 316 -13.29 -17.43 12.53
N GLY A 317 -13.86 -16.45 13.22
CA GLY A 317 -14.22 -16.53 14.65
C GLY A 317 -15.57 -17.18 14.94
N ARG A 318 -16.34 -17.60 13.94
CA ARG A 318 -17.61 -18.33 14.15
C ARG A 318 -17.32 -19.82 14.37
N PRO A 319 -17.75 -20.43 15.49
CA PRO A 319 -17.61 -21.88 15.67
C PRO A 319 -18.49 -22.59 14.64
N GLY A 320 -17.87 -23.34 13.72
CA GLY A 320 -18.58 -24.24 12.80
C GLY A 320 -18.57 -23.87 11.32
N SER A 321 -17.57 -23.10 10.82
CA SER A 321 -17.32 -22.94 9.38
C SER A 321 -16.15 -23.78 8.90
#